data_eca1132ec7848e71ebde5bca7216b930
#
_entry.id   eca1132ec7848e71ebde5bca7216b930
#
_cell.length_a   1.000
_cell.length_b   1.000
_cell.length_c   1.000
_cell.angle_alpha   90.00
_cell.angle_beta   90.00
_cell.angle_gamma   90.00
#
_symmetry.space_group_name_H-M   'P 1'
#
loop_
_entity.id
_entity.type
_entity.pdbx_description
1 polymer ?
#
loop_
_entity_poly.entity_id
_entity_poly.type
_entity_poly.pdbx_seq_one_letter_code
_entity_poly.pdbx_strand_id
1 'polypeptide(L)'
;VAVRADGVHDISATAPTVADLCNAADPVALVRKTKGEPLGTLAGLMGDLLAPIDLQAIKAAGVTFAVSLLERLIEEHAKGDPGRAEQVRKELNQIIGADVTAIKPGSPEAEELKKTLMARGAWSPYLEVGIGPYAEIFTKAPAMAAVGYGAEIGIRHDSDWNNPEPEVTLIVNAKGTIVGATLGNDVNLRDIEGRSALLLGQAKDNNASCAIGPFIRLFDETFTLDDVRRAKVELEVTGPDQFRLRGQSDLSKISRDPTELVAHAMGRTHQYPDGMALMTGTLFAPTEPRTPGGPGFTHMVGDLVSVRSPKLGTLTNRVNHCDKIAPWTFGTTALMRNLAARGLLK
;
A
#
# COMPACT_ATOMS: atom_id res chain seq x y z
N VAL A 1 12.05 -15.92 7.44
CA VAL A 1 11.74 -17.35 7.11
C VAL A 1 11.57 -17.53 5.61
N ALA A 2 11.78 -18.76 5.10
CA ALA A 2 11.43 -19.19 3.74
C ALA A 2 10.21 -20.12 3.80
N VAL A 3 9.19 -19.85 2.96
CA VAL A 3 8.01 -20.70 2.79
C VAL A 3 8.24 -21.58 1.56
N ARG A 4 8.13 -22.88 1.74
CA ARG A 4 8.37 -23.90 0.71
C ARG A 4 7.26 -24.93 0.70
N ALA A 5 7.29 -25.84 -0.29
CA ALA A 5 6.30 -26.90 -0.40
C ALA A 5 6.29 -27.86 0.82
N ASP A 6 7.46 -28.04 1.44
CA ASP A 6 7.66 -28.92 2.61
C ASP A 6 7.51 -28.21 3.96
N GLY A 7 7.20 -26.90 3.99
CA GLY A 7 6.98 -26.15 5.21
C GLY A 7 7.66 -24.79 5.27
N VAL A 8 7.76 -24.25 6.47
CA VAL A 8 8.39 -22.97 6.78
C VAL A 8 9.74 -23.23 7.43
N HIS A 9 10.77 -22.53 6.96
CA HIS A 9 12.15 -22.72 7.39
C HIS A 9 12.77 -21.42 7.88
N ASP A 10 13.46 -21.42 9.02
CA ASP A 10 14.29 -20.32 9.47
C ASP A 10 15.58 -20.27 8.65
N ILE A 11 15.80 -19.17 7.97
CA ILE A 11 16.98 -18.90 7.16
C ILE A 11 17.81 -17.73 7.70
N SER A 12 17.51 -17.26 8.91
CA SER A 12 18.13 -16.07 9.50
C SER A 12 19.64 -16.22 9.73
N ALA A 13 20.16 -17.44 9.85
CA ALA A 13 21.62 -17.67 9.90
C ALA A 13 22.34 -17.27 8.60
N THR A 14 21.63 -17.29 7.46
CA THR A 14 22.15 -16.91 6.14
C THR A 14 21.79 -15.47 5.77
N ALA A 15 20.56 -15.05 6.04
CA ALA A 15 20.07 -13.69 5.84
C ALA A 15 19.38 -13.24 7.14
N PRO A 16 20.11 -12.53 8.04
CA PRO A 16 19.58 -12.13 9.34
C PRO A 16 18.36 -11.21 9.23
N THR A 17 18.32 -10.38 8.20
CA THR A 17 17.20 -9.47 7.91
C THR A 17 16.59 -9.74 6.54
N VAL A 18 15.38 -9.25 6.32
CA VAL A 18 14.76 -9.24 4.98
C VAL A 18 15.51 -8.28 4.06
N ALA A 19 16.09 -7.22 4.61
CA ALA A 19 16.96 -6.32 3.86
C ALA A 19 18.19 -7.04 3.31
N ASP A 20 18.88 -7.86 4.11
CA ASP A 20 20.00 -8.70 3.65
C ASP A 20 19.58 -9.63 2.51
N LEU A 21 18.43 -10.28 2.68
CA LEU A 21 17.89 -11.21 1.67
C LEU A 21 17.62 -10.47 0.35
N CYS A 22 16.91 -9.35 0.39
CA CYS A 22 16.50 -8.61 -0.81
C CYS A 22 17.69 -7.92 -1.51
N ASN A 23 18.76 -7.61 -0.77
CA ASN A 23 19.99 -7.02 -1.29
C ASN A 23 21.03 -8.07 -1.74
N ALA A 24 20.76 -9.36 -1.56
CA ALA A 24 21.62 -10.41 -2.06
C ALA A 24 21.76 -10.35 -3.59
N ALA A 25 22.89 -10.83 -4.13
CA ALA A 25 23.12 -10.84 -5.57
C ALA A 25 22.05 -11.62 -6.35
N ASP A 26 21.53 -12.68 -5.75
CA ASP A 26 20.40 -13.48 -6.24
C ASP A 26 19.57 -13.95 -5.05
N PRO A 27 18.52 -13.21 -4.67
CA PRO A 27 17.64 -13.55 -3.56
C PRO A 27 16.94 -14.91 -3.72
N VAL A 28 16.54 -15.26 -4.94
CA VAL A 28 15.87 -16.53 -5.24
C VAL A 28 16.81 -17.71 -5.03
N ALA A 29 18.02 -17.62 -5.59
CA ALA A 29 19.02 -18.66 -5.40
C ALA A 29 19.42 -18.81 -3.93
N LEU A 30 19.52 -17.69 -3.18
CA LEU A 30 19.78 -17.71 -1.75
C LEU A 30 18.70 -18.50 -1.01
N VAL A 31 17.41 -18.16 -1.23
CA VAL A 31 16.28 -18.87 -0.60
C VAL A 31 16.25 -20.34 -0.99
N ARG A 32 16.47 -20.67 -2.28
CA ARG A 32 16.42 -22.06 -2.79
C ARG A 32 17.56 -22.90 -2.23
N LYS A 33 18.77 -22.35 -2.10
CA LYS A 33 19.97 -23.07 -1.65
C LYS A 33 20.10 -23.19 -0.14
N THR A 34 19.56 -22.25 0.63
CA THR A 34 19.66 -22.27 2.08
C THR A 34 18.73 -23.35 2.64
N LYS A 35 19.27 -24.38 3.28
CA LYS A 35 18.46 -25.45 3.89
C LYS A 35 17.50 -24.88 4.95
N GLY A 36 18.03 -24.11 5.90
CA GLY A 36 17.29 -23.56 7.02
C GLY A 36 16.85 -24.60 8.05
N GLU A 37 16.40 -24.14 9.21
CA GLU A 37 15.83 -24.98 10.26
C GLU A 37 14.31 -25.06 10.08
N PRO A 38 13.70 -26.26 10.07
CA PRO A 38 12.26 -26.38 9.90
C PRO A 38 11.52 -25.84 11.14
N LEU A 39 10.54 -24.98 10.91
CA LEU A 39 9.69 -24.39 11.96
C LEU A 39 8.30 -25.05 12.02
N GLY A 40 7.85 -25.69 10.96
CA GLY A 40 6.53 -26.32 10.89
C GLY A 40 5.79 -26.03 9.60
N THR A 41 4.47 -26.29 9.63
CA THR A 41 3.60 -26.03 8.47
C THR A 41 3.19 -24.55 8.43
N LEU A 42 2.97 -24.03 7.22
CA LEU A 42 2.48 -22.67 7.06
C LEU A 42 1.15 -22.45 7.82
N ALA A 43 0.22 -23.41 7.74
CA ALA A 43 -1.08 -23.30 8.44
C ALA A 43 -0.93 -23.17 9.96
N GLY A 44 0.06 -23.85 10.55
CA GLY A 44 0.33 -23.78 11.99
C GLY A 44 0.97 -22.46 12.44
N LEU A 45 1.59 -21.72 11.51
CA LEU A 45 2.34 -20.49 11.81
C LEU A 45 1.63 -19.23 11.30
N MET A 46 0.46 -19.33 10.69
CA MET A 46 -0.25 -18.18 10.14
C MET A 46 -0.55 -17.10 11.18
N GLY A 47 -0.79 -17.48 12.44
CA GLY A 47 -1.05 -16.54 13.53
C GLY A 47 0.18 -15.79 14.04
N ASP A 48 1.38 -16.24 13.68
CA ASP A 48 2.66 -15.67 14.14
C ASP A 48 3.33 -14.81 13.06
N LEU A 49 2.68 -14.62 11.90
CA LEU A 49 3.25 -13.87 10.80
C LEU A 49 3.29 -12.38 11.09
N LEU A 50 4.48 -11.81 11.02
CA LEU A 50 4.71 -10.38 10.99
C LEU A 50 4.66 -9.86 9.53
N ALA A 51 4.70 -8.53 9.35
CA ALA A 51 4.94 -7.96 8.02
C ALA A 51 6.27 -8.54 7.46
N PRO A 52 6.29 -9.00 6.19
CA PRO A 52 7.47 -9.67 5.63
C PRO A 52 8.57 -8.69 5.20
N ILE A 53 8.70 -7.57 5.90
CA ILE A 53 9.72 -6.53 5.72
C ILE A 53 10.29 -6.14 7.08
N ASP A 54 11.47 -5.52 7.11
CA ASP A 54 12.09 -5.03 8.34
C ASP A 54 12.73 -3.63 8.15
N LEU A 55 13.94 -3.52 7.66
CA LEU A 55 14.68 -2.26 7.54
C LEU A 55 14.27 -1.40 6.34
N GLN A 56 13.49 -1.94 5.41
CA GLN A 56 13.02 -1.23 4.23
C GLN A 56 12.20 0.01 4.62
N ALA A 57 12.47 1.15 3.97
CA ALA A 57 11.59 2.30 4.04
C ALA A 57 10.20 1.95 3.46
N ILE A 58 9.13 2.32 4.16
CA ILE A 58 7.77 2.04 3.71
C ILE A 58 7.22 3.29 3.01
N LYS A 59 7.14 3.20 1.69
CA LYS A 59 6.66 4.27 0.81
C LYS A 59 5.36 3.87 0.15
N ALA A 60 4.58 4.88 -0.25
CA ALA A 60 3.40 4.67 -1.07
C ALA A 60 3.33 5.70 -2.20
N ALA A 61 2.68 5.32 -3.29
CA ALA A 61 2.39 6.18 -4.41
C ALA A 61 0.90 6.54 -4.41
N GLY A 62 0.58 7.82 -4.40
CA GLY A 62 -0.79 8.31 -4.48
C GLY A 62 -1.22 8.58 -5.93
N VAL A 63 -2.54 8.61 -6.14
CA VAL A 63 -3.18 9.10 -7.39
C VAL A 63 -2.65 8.41 -8.65
N THR A 64 -2.37 7.11 -8.58
CA THR A 64 -1.79 6.32 -9.67
C THR A 64 -2.80 5.71 -10.62
N PHE A 65 -4.10 5.95 -10.40
CA PHE A 65 -5.19 5.52 -11.28
C PHE A 65 -6.11 6.70 -11.58
N ALA A 66 -6.63 6.77 -12.78
CA ALA A 66 -7.54 7.85 -13.18
C ALA A 66 -8.81 7.93 -12.29
N VAL A 67 -9.31 6.77 -11.85
CA VAL A 67 -10.45 6.70 -10.90
C VAL A 67 -10.06 7.25 -9.55
N SER A 68 -8.88 6.92 -9.03
CA SER A 68 -8.42 7.45 -7.74
C SER A 68 -8.15 8.96 -7.80
N LEU A 69 -7.66 9.47 -8.93
CA LEU A 69 -7.54 10.91 -9.15
C LEU A 69 -8.89 11.62 -8.99
N LEU A 70 -9.95 11.09 -9.62
CA LEU A 70 -11.29 11.67 -9.51
C LEU A 70 -11.79 11.65 -8.06
N GLU A 71 -11.62 10.55 -7.33
CA GLU A 71 -12.03 10.46 -5.92
C GLU A 71 -11.25 11.46 -5.05
N ARG A 72 -9.95 11.65 -5.28
CA ARG A 72 -9.16 12.67 -4.56
C ARG A 72 -9.64 14.10 -4.82
N LEU A 73 -9.99 14.41 -6.07
CA LEU A 73 -10.59 15.70 -6.40
C LEU A 73 -11.93 15.92 -5.70
N ILE A 74 -12.75 14.87 -5.60
CA ILE A 74 -14.01 14.91 -4.86
C ILE A 74 -13.76 15.19 -3.38
N GLU A 75 -12.83 14.50 -2.75
CA GLU A 75 -12.47 14.66 -1.34
C GLU A 75 -11.95 16.08 -1.04
N GLU A 76 -11.07 16.61 -1.92
CA GLU A 76 -10.52 17.96 -1.82
C GLU A 76 -11.63 19.02 -1.89
N HIS A 77 -12.51 18.96 -2.91
CA HIS A 77 -13.60 19.91 -3.08
C HIS A 77 -14.69 19.77 -2.02
N ALA A 78 -14.93 18.58 -1.51
CA ALA A 78 -15.79 18.32 -0.37
C ALA A 78 -15.15 18.74 0.97
N LYS A 79 -13.85 19.07 0.99
CA LYS A 79 -13.07 19.42 2.20
C LYS A 79 -13.15 18.34 3.30
N GLY A 80 -13.11 17.06 2.88
CA GLY A 80 -13.23 15.93 3.79
C GLY A 80 -14.64 15.73 4.38
N ASP A 81 -15.67 16.38 3.84
CA ASP A 81 -17.06 16.21 4.25
C ASP A 81 -17.77 15.19 3.34
N PRO A 82 -18.07 13.98 3.83
CA PRO A 82 -18.71 12.95 3.03
C PRO A 82 -20.13 13.32 2.56
N GLY A 83 -20.84 14.18 3.31
CA GLY A 83 -22.18 14.65 2.94
C GLY A 83 -22.20 15.51 1.67
N ARG A 84 -21.06 16.10 1.29
CA ARG A 84 -20.90 16.92 0.08
C ARG A 84 -20.38 16.15 -1.13
N ALA A 85 -19.81 14.98 -0.90
CA ALA A 85 -19.07 14.23 -1.93
C ALA A 85 -19.91 13.93 -3.18
N GLU A 86 -21.17 13.55 -3.02
CA GLU A 86 -22.04 13.21 -4.16
C GLU A 86 -22.39 14.42 -5.04
N GLN A 87 -22.61 15.58 -4.44
CA GLN A 87 -22.83 16.82 -5.19
C GLN A 87 -21.56 17.21 -5.96
N VAL A 88 -20.41 17.18 -5.30
CA VAL A 88 -19.11 17.50 -5.90
C VAL A 88 -18.79 16.54 -7.05
N ARG A 89 -19.09 15.25 -6.91
CA ARG A 89 -18.90 14.26 -7.98
C ARG A 89 -19.66 14.65 -9.26
N LYS A 90 -20.92 15.09 -9.13
CA LYS A 90 -21.72 15.53 -10.28
C LYS A 90 -21.13 16.77 -10.95
N GLU A 91 -20.66 17.73 -10.17
CA GLU A 91 -20.05 18.96 -10.66
C GLU A 91 -18.72 18.68 -11.39
N LEU A 92 -17.83 17.88 -10.80
CA LEU A 92 -16.52 17.54 -11.38
C LEU A 92 -16.65 16.71 -12.66
N ASN A 93 -17.58 15.78 -12.75
CA ASN A 93 -17.83 15.00 -13.97
C ASN A 93 -18.23 15.88 -15.16
N GLN A 94 -18.84 17.04 -14.92
CA GLN A 94 -19.16 18.00 -15.98
C GLN A 94 -17.95 18.83 -16.45
N ILE A 95 -16.96 19.03 -15.56
CA ILE A 95 -15.78 19.88 -15.82
C ILE A 95 -14.64 19.08 -16.43
N ILE A 96 -14.35 17.90 -15.88
CA ILE A 96 -13.13 17.12 -16.16
C ILE A 96 -13.37 16.11 -17.30
N GLY A 97 -14.60 15.56 -17.44
CA GLY A 97 -14.98 14.65 -18.52
C GLY A 97 -14.19 13.33 -18.52
N ALA A 98 -14.42 12.51 -19.55
CA ALA A 98 -13.77 11.20 -19.73
C ALA A 98 -12.29 11.30 -20.13
N ASP A 99 -11.81 12.46 -20.55
CA ASP A 99 -10.49 12.63 -21.19
C ASP A 99 -9.30 12.41 -20.25
N VAL A 100 -9.45 12.66 -18.92
CA VAL A 100 -8.36 12.50 -17.94
C VAL A 100 -7.92 11.03 -17.82
N THR A 101 -8.82 10.07 -18.07
CA THR A 101 -8.52 8.63 -17.91
C THR A 101 -7.61 8.07 -18.98
N ALA A 102 -7.51 8.72 -20.13
CA ALA A 102 -6.71 8.30 -21.28
C ALA A 102 -5.34 9.01 -21.35
N ILE A 103 -5.11 10.02 -20.52
CA ILE A 103 -3.91 10.85 -20.58
C ILE A 103 -2.75 10.15 -19.85
N LYS A 104 -1.63 10.03 -20.57
CA LYS A 104 -0.38 9.56 -19.97
C LYS A 104 0.23 10.69 -19.14
N PRO A 105 0.52 10.46 -17.85
CA PRO A 105 1.17 11.46 -17.00
C PRO A 105 2.48 11.99 -17.58
N GLY A 106 2.69 13.30 -17.49
CA GLY A 106 3.90 13.98 -17.98
C GLY A 106 4.00 14.08 -19.51
N SER A 107 2.96 13.66 -20.27
CA SER A 107 2.95 13.80 -21.73
C SER A 107 2.66 15.24 -22.18
N PRO A 108 2.94 15.60 -23.47
CA PRO A 108 2.52 16.87 -24.04
C PRO A 108 1.02 17.12 -23.93
N GLU A 109 0.19 16.06 -24.05
CA GLU A 109 -1.26 16.13 -23.91
C GLU A 109 -1.66 16.47 -22.47
N ALA A 110 -0.95 15.94 -21.47
CA ALA A 110 -1.13 16.27 -20.06
C ALA A 110 -0.82 17.75 -19.78
N GLU A 111 0.26 18.28 -20.39
CA GLU A 111 0.63 19.69 -20.24
C GLU A 111 -0.40 20.64 -20.89
N GLU A 112 -0.96 20.27 -22.03
CA GLU A 112 -2.00 21.06 -22.68
C GLU A 112 -3.31 21.06 -21.88
N LEU A 113 -3.70 19.88 -21.32
CA LEU A 113 -4.84 19.78 -20.42
C LEU A 113 -4.60 20.64 -19.16
N LYS A 114 -3.39 20.62 -18.60
CA LYS A 114 -3.02 21.45 -17.45
C LYS A 114 -3.28 22.93 -17.75
N LYS A 115 -2.80 23.46 -18.88
CA LYS A 115 -3.05 24.86 -19.27
C LYS A 115 -4.55 25.16 -19.36
N THR A 116 -5.31 24.26 -19.95
CA THR A 116 -6.76 24.41 -20.11
C THR A 116 -7.47 24.47 -18.76
N LEU A 117 -7.12 23.54 -17.83
CA LEU A 117 -7.74 23.48 -16.50
C LEU A 117 -7.31 24.67 -15.63
N MET A 118 -6.05 25.12 -15.73
CA MET A 118 -5.57 26.33 -15.03
C MET A 118 -6.33 27.57 -15.50
N ALA A 119 -6.56 27.73 -16.82
CA ALA A 119 -7.33 28.84 -17.34
C ALA A 119 -8.80 28.86 -16.87
N ARG A 120 -9.33 27.71 -16.49
CA ARG A 120 -10.70 27.55 -15.91
C ARG A 120 -10.71 27.60 -14.37
N GLY A 121 -9.55 27.78 -13.71
CA GLY A 121 -9.44 27.73 -12.25
C GLY A 121 -9.74 26.33 -11.65
N ALA A 122 -9.62 25.28 -12.45
CA ALA A 122 -9.95 23.90 -12.08
C ALA A 122 -8.69 23.02 -11.83
N TRP A 123 -7.51 23.61 -11.77
CA TRP A 123 -6.27 22.87 -11.44
C TRP A 123 -6.14 22.66 -9.95
N SER A 124 -5.69 21.48 -9.53
CA SER A 124 -5.48 21.14 -8.13
C SER A 124 -4.14 20.42 -7.90
N PRO A 125 -3.65 20.34 -6.65
CA PRO A 125 -2.47 19.55 -6.30
C PRO A 125 -2.58 18.06 -6.72
N TYR A 126 -3.75 17.46 -6.67
CA TYR A 126 -3.97 16.07 -7.08
C TYR A 126 -3.89 15.88 -8.60
N LEU A 127 -4.33 16.85 -9.40
CA LEU A 127 -4.11 16.87 -10.85
C LEU A 127 -2.61 17.00 -11.18
N GLU A 128 -1.87 17.81 -10.40
CA GLU A 128 -0.42 17.96 -10.59
C GLU A 128 0.31 16.61 -10.46
N VAL A 129 -0.01 15.79 -9.47
CA VAL A 129 0.65 14.49 -9.26
C VAL A 129 0.01 13.37 -10.09
N GLY A 130 -1.28 13.47 -10.40
CA GLY A 130 -2.00 12.45 -11.16
C GLY A 130 -1.63 12.43 -12.65
N ILE A 131 -1.52 13.59 -13.28
CA ILE A 131 -1.23 13.73 -14.71
C ILE A 131 0.02 14.55 -15.04
N GLY A 132 0.60 15.27 -14.06
CA GLY A 132 1.85 16.00 -14.23
C GLY A 132 3.07 15.09 -14.33
N PRO A 133 4.31 15.68 -14.45
CA PRO A 133 5.53 14.93 -14.67
C PRO A 133 6.03 14.15 -13.45
N TYR A 134 5.59 14.50 -12.23
CA TYR A 134 6.07 13.91 -10.99
C TYR A 134 4.96 13.11 -10.30
N ALA A 135 5.25 11.85 -9.96
CA ALA A 135 4.35 11.04 -9.17
C ALA A 135 4.31 11.52 -7.71
N GLU A 136 3.18 11.39 -7.06
CA GLU A 136 3.09 11.49 -5.61
C GLU A 136 3.77 10.27 -4.99
N ILE A 137 4.87 10.49 -4.25
CA ILE A 137 5.52 9.46 -3.44
C ILE A 137 5.67 10.00 -2.02
N PHE A 138 5.10 9.29 -1.06
CA PHE A 138 5.15 9.70 0.34
C PHE A 138 5.63 8.57 1.27
N THR A 139 5.99 8.91 2.50
CA THR A 139 6.29 7.93 3.54
C THR A 139 4.98 7.47 4.16
N LYS A 140 4.64 6.19 3.98
CA LYS A 140 3.43 5.60 4.55
C LYS A 140 3.60 5.31 6.04
N ALA A 141 4.73 4.77 6.40
CA ALA A 141 5.07 4.45 7.78
C ALA A 141 6.59 4.33 7.95
N PRO A 142 7.13 4.45 9.17
CA PRO A 142 8.52 4.13 9.45
C PRO A 142 8.85 2.66 9.18
N ALA A 143 10.13 2.36 8.96
CA ALA A 143 10.60 0.97 8.91
C ALA A 143 10.15 0.20 10.16
N MET A 144 9.68 -1.05 9.99
CA MET A 144 9.17 -1.96 11.03
C MET A 144 7.82 -1.57 11.66
N ALA A 145 7.15 -0.48 11.23
CA ALA A 145 5.85 -0.09 11.76
C ALA A 145 4.66 -0.80 11.08
N ALA A 146 4.88 -1.46 9.94
CA ALA A 146 3.83 -2.21 9.28
C ALA A 146 3.43 -3.45 10.09
N VAL A 147 2.14 -3.75 10.09
CA VAL A 147 1.60 -4.98 10.67
C VAL A 147 1.44 -6.07 9.62
N GLY A 148 1.49 -7.34 10.03
CA GLY A 148 1.38 -8.51 9.18
C GLY A 148 -0.04 -9.07 9.09
N TYR A 149 -0.13 -10.27 8.49
CA TYR A 149 -1.36 -11.05 8.40
C TYR A 149 -1.94 -11.34 9.79
N GLY A 150 -3.26 -11.19 9.93
CA GLY A 150 -3.96 -11.51 11.18
C GLY A 150 -3.91 -10.42 12.25
N ALA A 151 -3.00 -9.47 12.14
CA ALA A 151 -2.90 -8.35 13.08
C ALA A 151 -4.07 -7.37 12.94
N GLU A 152 -4.29 -6.56 13.97
CA GLU A 152 -5.23 -5.45 13.89
C GLU A 152 -4.66 -4.31 13.04
N ILE A 153 -5.54 -3.63 12.26
CA ILE A 153 -5.23 -2.38 11.55
C ILE A 153 -5.95 -1.21 12.19
N GLY A 154 -5.25 -0.07 12.24
CA GLY A 154 -5.66 1.09 13.01
C GLY A 154 -6.37 2.17 12.17
N ILE A 155 -7.52 2.61 12.66
CA ILE A 155 -8.17 3.87 12.27
C ILE A 155 -8.17 4.82 13.47
N ARG A 156 -8.15 6.13 13.24
CA ARG A 156 -8.22 7.10 14.35
C ARG A 156 -9.65 7.21 14.87
N HIS A 157 -9.81 7.38 16.18
CA HIS A 157 -11.13 7.56 16.80
C HIS A 157 -11.80 8.89 16.44
N ASP A 158 -11.03 9.87 15.92
CA ASP A 158 -11.49 11.18 15.48
C ASP A 158 -11.69 11.28 13.95
N SER A 159 -11.70 10.13 13.26
CA SER A 159 -11.99 10.02 11.83
C SER A 159 -13.33 9.32 11.62
N ASP A 160 -14.25 10.00 10.97
CA ASP A 160 -15.59 9.50 10.65
C ASP A 160 -15.70 9.01 9.19
N TRP A 161 -14.66 9.25 8.37
CA TRP A 161 -14.63 8.84 6.97
C TRP A 161 -13.27 8.27 6.60
N ASN A 162 -13.16 6.96 6.67
CA ASN A 162 -11.92 6.22 6.45
C ASN A 162 -12.18 4.95 5.63
N ASN A 163 -11.15 4.43 4.98
CA ASN A 163 -11.29 3.30 4.07
C ASN A 163 -10.01 2.45 3.97
N PRO A 164 -10.13 1.18 3.53
CA PRO A 164 -9.01 0.40 3.07
C PRO A 164 -8.58 0.84 1.68
N GLU A 165 -7.29 0.76 1.40
CA GLU A 165 -6.71 0.89 0.07
C GLU A 165 -5.94 -0.39 -0.25
N PRO A 166 -6.56 -1.35 -1.00
CA PRO A 166 -5.92 -2.61 -1.37
C PRO A 166 -4.90 -2.37 -2.48
N GLU A 167 -3.65 -2.78 -2.25
CA GLU A 167 -2.54 -2.47 -3.13
C GLU A 167 -1.61 -3.66 -3.35
N VAL A 168 -0.88 -3.64 -4.46
CA VAL A 168 0.37 -4.38 -4.58
C VAL A 168 1.48 -3.54 -3.95
N THR A 169 2.35 -4.19 -3.19
CA THR A 169 3.54 -3.58 -2.60
C THR A 169 4.77 -4.17 -3.27
N LEU A 170 5.54 -3.34 -3.97
CA LEU A 170 6.81 -3.72 -4.59
C LEU A 170 7.90 -3.81 -3.54
N ILE A 171 8.74 -4.84 -3.63
CA ILE A 171 9.94 -4.96 -2.82
C ILE A 171 11.13 -4.59 -3.70
N VAL A 172 11.78 -3.50 -3.31
CA VAL A 172 12.87 -2.87 -4.08
C VAL A 172 14.15 -2.92 -3.27
N ASN A 173 15.22 -3.42 -3.84
CA ASN A 173 16.53 -3.48 -3.19
C ASN A 173 17.27 -2.13 -3.22
N ALA A 174 18.41 -2.04 -2.56
CA ALA A 174 19.24 -0.83 -2.48
C ALA A 174 19.73 -0.30 -3.84
N LYS A 175 19.69 -1.12 -4.89
CA LYS A 175 20.08 -0.74 -6.25
C LYS A 175 18.90 -0.22 -7.10
N GLY A 176 17.70 -0.14 -6.53
CA GLY A 176 16.49 0.25 -7.28
C GLY A 176 15.89 -0.88 -8.11
N THR A 177 16.34 -2.12 -7.92
CA THR A 177 15.78 -3.28 -8.62
C THR A 177 14.57 -3.82 -7.85
N ILE A 178 13.44 -4.01 -8.53
CA ILE A 178 12.29 -4.69 -7.96
C ILE A 178 12.61 -6.19 -7.93
N VAL A 179 12.68 -6.78 -6.73
CA VAL A 179 13.06 -8.19 -6.54
C VAL A 179 11.86 -9.09 -6.26
N GLY A 180 10.70 -8.53 -6.03
CA GLY A 180 9.47 -9.26 -5.74
C GLY A 180 8.33 -8.31 -5.40
N ALA A 181 7.20 -8.90 -4.99
CA ALA A 181 6.02 -8.14 -4.56
C ALA A 181 5.26 -8.88 -3.45
N THR A 182 4.41 -8.15 -2.78
CA THR A 182 3.46 -8.64 -1.79
C THR A 182 2.17 -7.82 -1.86
N LEU A 183 1.23 -8.04 -0.94
CA LEU A 183 0.02 -7.22 -0.80
C LEU A 183 0.19 -6.17 0.29
N GLY A 184 -0.57 -5.10 0.18
CA GLY A 184 -0.66 -4.05 1.19
C GLY A 184 -2.07 -3.55 1.39
N ASN A 185 -2.29 -2.93 2.55
CA ASN A 185 -3.45 -2.11 2.83
C ASN A 185 -2.96 -0.77 3.38
N ASP A 186 -3.04 0.27 2.54
CA ASP A 186 -2.75 1.65 2.91
C ASP A 186 -4.00 2.28 3.54
N VAL A 187 -4.23 2.00 4.83
CA VAL A 187 -5.42 2.54 5.53
C VAL A 187 -5.41 4.06 5.44
N ASN A 188 -6.51 4.61 4.99
CA ASN A 188 -6.66 6.03 4.72
C ASN A 188 -7.76 6.69 5.57
N LEU A 189 -7.52 7.92 6.01
CA LEU A 189 -8.47 8.78 6.70
C LEU A 189 -8.89 9.92 5.77
N ARG A 190 -9.94 9.67 4.96
CA ARG A 190 -10.39 10.56 3.88
C ARG A 190 -10.82 11.94 4.37
N ASP A 191 -11.45 12.00 5.54
CA ASP A 191 -11.89 13.24 6.17
C ASP A 191 -10.72 14.12 6.62
N ILE A 192 -9.57 13.52 6.95
CA ILE A 192 -8.34 14.26 7.30
C ILE A 192 -7.58 14.65 6.02
N GLU A 193 -7.36 13.70 5.13
CA GLU A 193 -6.64 13.90 3.87
C GLU A 193 -7.34 14.96 2.98
N GLY A 194 -8.67 14.90 2.88
CA GLY A 194 -9.46 15.84 2.07
C GLY A 194 -9.48 17.27 2.58
N ARG A 195 -9.09 17.52 3.84
CA ARG A 195 -9.00 18.90 4.37
C ARG A 195 -7.81 19.66 3.80
N SER A 196 -6.67 18.98 3.61
CA SER A 196 -5.45 19.60 3.11
C SER A 196 -4.40 18.56 2.76
N ALA A 197 -3.74 18.71 1.62
CA ALA A 197 -2.56 17.90 1.26
C ALA A 197 -1.44 17.96 2.31
N LEU A 198 -1.38 19.02 3.12
CA LEU A 198 -0.43 19.15 4.23
C LEU A 198 -0.73 18.23 5.43
N LEU A 199 -1.91 17.62 5.46
CA LEU A 199 -2.32 16.68 6.50
C LEU A 199 -2.09 15.20 6.09
N LEU A 200 -1.42 14.95 4.97
CA LEU A 200 -1.17 13.61 4.47
C LEU A 200 -0.55 12.70 5.53
N GLY A 201 0.46 13.17 6.27
CA GLY A 201 1.08 12.42 7.37
C GLY A 201 0.09 12.03 8.46
N GLN A 202 -0.84 12.93 8.81
CA GLN A 202 -1.89 12.65 9.80
C GLN A 202 -2.93 11.66 9.29
N ALA A 203 -3.19 11.66 7.98
CA ALA A 203 -4.14 10.74 7.36
C ALA A 203 -3.57 9.33 7.18
N LYS A 204 -2.26 9.20 6.97
CA LYS A 204 -1.62 7.97 6.50
C LYS A 204 -0.74 7.27 7.54
N ASP A 205 0.01 8.00 8.38
CA ASP A 205 0.99 7.44 9.32
C ASP A 205 0.46 7.45 10.75
N ASN A 206 -0.26 6.39 11.11
CA ASN A 206 -0.79 6.17 12.46
C ASN A 206 -0.42 4.76 12.94
N ASN A 207 -0.55 4.49 14.24
CA ASN A 207 -0.27 3.16 14.79
C ASN A 207 -1.10 2.10 14.07
N ALA A 208 -0.42 1.08 13.52
CA ALA A 208 -1.01 -0.03 12.75
C ALA A 208 -1.82 0.36 11.50
N SER A 209 -1.68 1.59 10.96
CA SER A 209 -2.41 2.03 9.77
C SER A 209 -1.81 1.52 8.44
N CYS A 210 -0.78 0.68 8.50
CA CYS A 210 -0.12 0.08 7.35
C CYS A 210 -0.04 -1.44 7.54
N ALA A 211 -0.69 -2.22 6.68
CA ALA A 211 -0.54 -3.66 6.68
C ALA A 211 0.18 -4.13 5.40
N ILE A 212 1.15 -5.04 5.54
CA ILE A 212 1.93 -5.63 4.44
C ILE A 212 2.03 -7.13 4.65
N GLY A 213 1.77 -7.93 3.61
CA GLY A 213 1.85 -9.38 3.69
C GLY A 213 1.02 -10.13 2.64
N PRO A 214 0.81 -11.44 2.79
CA PRO A 214 1.33 -12.27 3.87
C PRO A 214 2.81 -12.62 3.72
N PHE A 215 3.35 -12.68 2.47
CA PHE A 215 4.73 -13.03 2.15
C PHE A 215 5.25 -12.18 1.00
N ILE A 216 6.55 -12.04 0.89
CA ILE A 216 7.18 -11.59 -0.36
C ILE A 216 7.20 -12.77 -1.34
N ARG A 217 6.60 -12.59 -2.50
CA ARG A 217 6.81 -13.43 -3.66
C ARG A 217 7.98 -12.85 -4.44
N LEU A 218 9.13 -13.51 -4.39
CA LEU A 218 10.31 -13.14 -5.18
C LEU A 218 10.06 -13.41 -6.66
N PHE A 219 10.66 -12.61 -7.53
CA PHE A 219 10.59 -12.81 -8.98
C PHE A 219 11.44 -13.99 -9.41
N ASP A 220 10.82 -14.90 -10.13
CA ASP A 220 11.44 -16.08 -10.72
C ASP A 220 10.77 -16.43 -12.06
N GLU A 221 11.03 -17.62 -12.59
CA GLU A 221 10.45 -18.10 -13.85
C GLU A 221 8.91 -18.25 -13.82
N THR A 222 8.28 -18.25 -12.65
CA THR A 222 6.82 -18.42 -12.46
C THR A 222 6.10 -17.16 -12.02
N PHE A 223 6.84 -16.13 -11.62
CA PHE A 223 6.30 -14.84 -11.18
C PHE A 223 7.28 -13.70 -11.53
N THR A 224 6.86 -12.79 -12.36
CA THR A 224 7.66 -11.71 -12.92
C THR A 224 7.03 -10.36 -12.70
N LEU A 225 7.73 -9.27 -13.06
CA LEU A 225 7.17 -7.92 -13.04
C LEU A 225 5.95 -7.78 -13.97
N ASP A 226 5.89 -8.55 -15.06
CA ASP A 226 4.73 -8.54 -15.95
C ASP A 226 3.50 -9.17 -15.30
N ASP A 227 3.67 -10.10 -14.36
CA ASP A 227 2.56 -10.60 -13.55
C ASP A 227 2.06 -9.52 -12.60
N VAL A 228 2.94 -8.70 -12.03
CA VAL A 228 2.58 -7.54 -11.22
C VAL A 228 1.79 -6.53 -12.06
N ARG A 229 2.25 -6.17 -13.26
CA ARG A 229 1.56 -5.24 -14.17
C ARG A 229 0.14 -5.67 -14.51
N ARG A 230 -0.16 -6.96 -14.44
CA ARG A 230 -1.48 -7.56 -14.71
C ARG A 230 -2.20 -8.06 -13.47
N ALA A 231 -1.65 -7.77 -12.28
CA ALA A 231 -2.23 -8.26 -11.04
C ALA A 231 -3.62 -7.68 -10.83
N LYS A 232 -4.54 -8.55 -10.42
CA LYS A 232 -5.85 -8.17 -9.88
C LYS A 232 -5.82 -8.36 -8.38
N VAL A 233 -6.21 -7.33 -7.67
CA VAL A 233 -6.28 -7.32 -6.21
C VAL A 233 -7.73 -7.18 -5.81
N GLU A 234 -8.26 -8.22 -5.20
CA GLU A 234 -9.63 -8.26 -4.66
C GLU A 234 -9.63 -7.73 -3.23
N LEU A 235 -10.63 -6.91 -2.92
CA LEU A 235 -10.95 -6.46 -1.57
C LEU A 235 -12.25 -7.08 -1.12
N GLU A 236 -12.28 -7.63 0.09
CA GLU A 236 -13.52 -7.94 0.81
C GLU A 236 -13.47 -7.33 2.20
N VAL A 237 -14.53 -6.61 2.57
CA VAL A 237 -14.75 -6.12 3.93
C VAL A 237 -16.01 -6.81 4.46
N THR A 238 -15.88 -7.45 5.62
CA THR A 238 -16.99 -8.07 6.32
C THR A 238 -17.13 -7.45 7.72
N GLY A 239 -18.26 -6.81 7.98
CA GLY A 239 -18.53 -6.14 9.24
C GLY A 239 -19.21 -7.02 10.29
N PRO A 240 -19.11 -6.68 11.58
CA PRO A 240 -19.83 -7.34 12.66
C PRO A 240 -21.37 -7.14 12.55
N ASP A 241 -21.80 -6.13 11.82
CA ASP A 241 -23.18 -5.78 11.48
C ASP A 241 -23.72 -6.55 10.25
N GLN A 242 -23.02 -7.60 9.80
CA GLN A 242 -23.30 -8.38 8.58
C GLN A 242 -23.09 -7.58 7.28
N PHE A 243 -22.53 -6.39 7.36
CA PHE A 243 -22.13 -5.62 6.18
C PHE A 243 -21.10 -6.42 5.37
N ARG A 244 -21.24 -6.36 4.06
CA ARG A 244 -20.27 -6.97 3.14
C ARG A 244 -20.06 -6.07 1.94
N LEU A 245 -18.80 -5.74 1.68
CA LEU A 245 -18.37 -4.99 0.52
C LEU A 245 -17.33 -5.80 -0.24
N ARG A 246 -17.39 -5.74 -1.57
CA ARG A 246 -16.38 -6.31 -2.45
C ARG A 246 -15.93 -5.30 -3.48
N GLY A 247 -14.64 -5.29 -3.76
CA GLY A 247 -14.05 -4.43 -4.77
C GLY A 247 -12.84 -5.10 -5.42
N GLN A 248 -12.36 -4.51 -6.48
CA GLN A 248 -11.21 -5.00 -7.21
C GLN A 248 -10.36 -3.84 -7.72
N SER A 249 -9.06 -3.92 -7.52
CA SER A 249 -8.05 -3.08 -8.16
C SER A 249 -7.36 -3.90 -9.25
N ASP A 250 -7.18 -3.30 -10.44
CA ASP A 250 -6.55 -3.94 -11.61
C ASP A 250 -5.33 -3.13 -12.02
N LEU A 251 -4.13 -3.66 -11.76
CA LEU A 251 -2.89 -2.96 -12.04
C LEU A 251 -2.63 -2.71 -13.53
N SER A 252 -3.32 -3.42 -14.43
CA SER A 252 -3.23 -3.10 -15.86
C SER A 252 -3.77 -1.72 -16.22
N LYS A 253 -4.51 -1.09 -15.30
CA LYS A 253 -5.09 0.27 -15.45
C LYS A 253 -4.29 1.34 -14.72
N ILE A 254 -3.12 0.99 -14.16
CA ILE A 254 -2.24 1.96 -13.51
C ILE A 254 -1.72 2.98 -14.53
N SER A 255 -1.75 4.26 -14.20
CA SER A 255 -1.34 5.34 -15.10
C SER A 255 0.19 5.47 -15.23
N ARG A 256 0.93 4.94 -14.23
CA ARG A 256 2.40 4.94 -14.20
C ARG A 256 2.90 3.51 -14.01
N ASP A 257 3.84 3.08 -14.85
CA ASP A 257 4.45 1.74 -14.72
C ASP A 257 5.12 1.58 -13.34
N PRO A 258 5.08 0.38 -12.73
CA PRO A 258 5.78 0.12 -11.46
C PRO A 258 7.25 0.54 -11.44
N THR A 259 7.98 0.41 -12.56
CA THR A 259 9.38 0.86 -12.65
C THR A 259 9.50 2.38 -12.68
N GLU A 260 8.54 3.09 -13.23
CA GLU A 260 8.46 4.55 -13.19
C GLU A 260 8.24 5.04 -11.75
N LEU A 261 7.31 4.42 -11.00
CA LEU A 261 7.08 4.73 -9.59
C LEU A 261 8.35 4.55 -8.75
N VAL A 262 9.09 3.46 -8.99
CA VAL A 262 10.39 3.25 -8.33
C VAL A 262 11.38 4.35 -8.70
N ALA A 263 11.46 4.76 -9.96
CA ALA A 263 12.36 5.83 -10.41
C ALA A 263 12.00 7.20 -9.83
N HIS A 264 10.72 7.45 -9.51
CA HIS A 264 10.30 8.66 -8.79
C HIS A 264 10.66 8.61 -7.29
N ALA A 265 10.69 7.43 -6.69
CA ALA A 265 11.01 7.26 -5.28
C ALA A 265 12.53 7.20 -5.04
N MET A 266 13.30 6.57 -5.94
CA MET A 266 14.70 6.22 -5.74
C MET A 266 15.51 6.44 -7.01
N GLY A 267 16.67 7.09 -6.89
CA GLY A 267 17.54 7.38 -8.04
C GLY A 267 18.78 8.14 -7.62
N ARG A 268 19.34 8.94 -8.56
CA ARG A 268 20.56 9.70 -8.31
C ARG A 268 20.43 10.72 -7.17
N THR A 269 19.21 11.19 -6.91
CA THR A 269 18.92 12.25 -5.92
C THR A 269 18.49 11.69 -4.57
N HIS A 270 18.14 10.41 -4.48
CA HIS A 270 17.71 9.78 -3.23
C HIS A 270 17.95 8.26 -3.25
N GLN A 271 18.49 7.73 -2.15
CA GLN A 271 18.87 6.33 -1.99
C GLN A 271 18.22 5.73 -0.74
N TYR A 272 17.96 4.42 -0.78
CA TYR A 272 17.49 3.62 0.36
C TYR A 272 18.46 2.44 0.54
N PRO A 273 19.45 2.54 1.46
CA PRO A 273 20.50 1.53 1.64
C PRO A 273 19.97 0.14 1.98
N ASP A 274 18.85 0.06 2.68
CA ASP A 274 18.19 -1.20 3.05
C ASP A 274 17.05 -1.58 2.08
N GLY A 275 16.90 -0.83 0.98
CA GLY A 275 15.79 -0.97 0.05
C GLY A 275 14.52 -0.29 0.53
N MET A 276 13.43 -0.50 -0.19
CA MET A 276 12.10 0.02 0.16
C MET A 276 10.99 -0.98 -0.16
N ALA A 277 9.90 -0.89 0.57
CA ALA A 277 8.60 -1.43 0.23
C ALA A 277 7.76 -0.28 -0.32
N LEU A 278 7.37 -0.35 -1.62
CA LEU A 278 6.63 0.69 -2.30
C LEU A 278 5.24 0.20 -2.64
N MET A 279 4.23 0.73 -1.98
CA MET A 279 2.82 0.54 -2.31
C MET A 279 2.51 1.31 -3.60
N THR A 280 1.77 0.69 -4.54
CA THR A 280 1.61 1.21 -5.91
C THR A 280 0.41 2.13 -6.10
N GLY A 281 -0.38 2.33 -5.06
CA GLY A 281 -1.68 3.00 -5.14
C GLY A 281 -2.81 2.03 -5.44
N THR A 282 -4.04 2.46 -5.19
CA THR A 282 -5.26 1.69 -5.39
C THR A 282 -6.15 2.25 -6.50
N LEU A 283 -6.76 1.36 -7.30
CA LEU A 283 -7.84 1.71 -8.21
C LEU A 283 -9.18 1.84 -7.46
N PHE A 284 -9.37 1.03 -6.42
CA PHE A 284 -10.62 0.88 -5.74
C PHE A 284 -10.60 1.60 -4.38
N ALA A 285 -11.40 2.67 -4.30
CA ALA A 285 -11.75 3.31 -3.05
C ALA A 285 -13.25 3.08 -2.80
N PRO A 286 -13.67 2.44 -1.67
CA PRO A 286 -15.09 2.17 -1.41
C PRO A 286 -15.89 3.48 -1.34
N THR A 287 -17.02 3.51 -2.06
CA THR A 287 -17.98 4.62 -2.04
C THR A 287 -19.37 4.18 -1.57
N GLU A 288 -19.64 2.88 -1.56
CA GLU A 288 -20.93 2.33 -1.11
C GLU A 288 -21.22 2.70 0.35
N PRO A 289 -22.37 3.32 0.66
CA PRO A 289 -22.70 3.68 2.03
C PRO A 289 -22.90 2.41 2.86
N ARG A 290 -22.35 2.42 4.08
CA ARG A 290 -22.51 1.30 5.03
C ARG A 290 -23.96 1.12 5.47
N THR A 291 -24.70 2.21 5.54
CA THR A 291 -26.14 2.20 5.84
C THR A 291 -26.90 2.87 4.69
N PRO A 292 -28.13 2.42 4.36
CA PRO A 292 -28.94 3.05 3.33
C PRO A 292 -29.08 4.56 3.57
N GLY A 293 -28.72 5.38 2.58
CA GLY A 293 -28.75 6.83 2.67
C GLY A 293 -27.61 7.47 3.49
N GLY A 294 -26.63 6.69 3.92
CA GLY A 294 -25.43 7.18 4.61
C GLY A 294 -24.45 7.91 3.66
N PRO A 295 -23.46 8.60 4.22
CA PRO A 295 -22.54 9.50 3.47
C PRO A 295 -21.45 8.77 2.69
N GLY A 296 -21.51 7.45 2.55
CA GLY A 296 -20.52 6.61 1.90
C GLY A 296 -19.91 5.57 2.85
N PHE A 297 -18.89 4.86 2.36
CA PHE A 297 -18.20 3.86 3.16
C PHE A 297 -17.35 4.49 4.26
N THR A 298 -17.42 3.92 5.45
CA THR A 298 -16.45 4.10 6.53
C THR A 298 -16.28 2.76 7.27
N HIS A 299 -15.10 2.53 7.83
CA HIS A 299 -14.86 1.36 8.67
C HIS A 299 -15.64 1.42 9.98
N MET A 300 -15.99 0.23 10.49
CA MET A 300 -16.37 0.03 11.89
C MET A 300 -15.32 -0.84 12.58
N VAL A 301 -15.12 -0.58 13.87
CA VAL A 301 -14.29 -1.46 14.72
C VAL A 301 -14.85 -2.89 14.65
N GLY A 302 -13.95 -3.84 14.40
CA GLY A 302 -14.30 -5.24 14.21
C GLY A 302 -14.48 -5.69 12.75
N ASP A 303 -14.47 -4.76 11.78
CA ASP A 303 -14.44 -5.13 10.36
C ASP A 303 -13.26 -6.06 10.08
N LEU A 304 -13.50 -7.07 9.27
CA LEU A 304 -12.46 -7.94 8.72
C LEU A 304 -12.19 -7.50 7.28
N VAL A 305 -10.98 -7.05 7.02
CA VAL A 305 -10.52 -6.59 5.71
C VAL A 305 -9.62 -7.65 5.12
N SER A 306 -9.97 -8.16 3.95
CA SER A 306 -9.19 -9.14 3.21
C SER A 306 -8.78 -8.58 1.86
N VAL A 307 -7.47 -8.51 1.62
CA VAL A 307 -6.84 -8.13 0.34
C VAL A 307 -6.25 -9.38 -0.27
N ARG A 308 -6.64 -9.72 -1.50
CA ARG A 308 -6.28 -11.00 -2.13
C ARG A 308 -5.81 -10.83 -3.56
N SER A 309 -4.80 -11.60 -3.95
CA SER A 309 -4.41 -11.78 -5.35
C SER A 309 -3.94 -13.22 -5.59
N PRO A 310 -4.27 -13.85 -6.73
CA PRO A 310 -3.97 -15.28 -6.96
C PRO A 310 -2.51 -15.67 -6.80
N LYS A 311 -1.57 -14.79 -7.19
CA LYS A 311 -0.13 -15.06 -7.09
C LYS A 311 0.54 -14.52 -5.82
N LEU A 312 -0.15 -13.66 -5.05
CA LEU A 312 0.41 -13.02 -3.86
C LEU A 312 -0.24 -13.49 -2.55
N GLY A 313 -1.31 -14.29 -2.64
CA GLY A 313 -1.99 -14.84 -1.47
C GLY A 313 -3.09 -13.93 -0.93
N THR A 314 -3.27 -13.93 0.38
CA THR A 314 -4.31 -13.17 1.07
C THR A 314 -3.74 -12.51 2.32
N LEU A 315 -3.92 -11.20 2.43
CA LEU A 315 -3.64 -10.41 3.62
C LEU A 315 -4.97 -10.08 4.29
N THR A 316 -5.17 -10.53 5.53
CA THR A 316 -6.41 -10.30 6.27
C THR A 316 -6.10 -9.64 7.61
N ASN A 317 -6.83 -8.57 7.92
CA ASN A 317 -6.64 -7.79 9.14
C ASN A 317 -8.00 -7.41 9.75
N ARG A 318 -8.03 -7.21 11.07
CA ARG A 318 -9.20 -6.71 11.79
C ARG A 318 -9.04 -5.24 12.11
N VAL A 319 -10.08 -4.44 11.87
CA VAL A 319 -10.08 -3.00 12.17
C VAL A 319 -10.29 -2.76 13.66
N ASN A 320 -9.47 -1.87 14.23
CA ASN A 320 -9.62 -1.33 15.57
C ASN A 320 -9.18 0.14 15.59
N HIS A 321 -9.44 0.86 16.69
CA HIS A 321 -8.88 2.20 16.87
C HIS A 321 -7.37 2.15 17.18
N CYS A 322 -6.60 3.07 16.60
CA CYS A 322 -5.14 3.16 16.76
C CYS A 322 -4.70 3.20 18.23
N ASP A 323 -5.49 3.84 19.10
CA ASP A 323 -5.25 3.99 20.53
C ASP A 323 -5.69 2.77 21.37
N LYS A 324 -6.37 1.79 20.73
CA LYS A 324 -6.77 0.51 21.35
C LYS A 324 -5.90 -0.65 20.90
N ILE A 325 -5.17 -0.48 19.80
CA ILE A 325 -4.17 -1.45 19.36
C ILE A 325 -2.91 -1.28 20.22
N ALA A 326 -2.22 -2.38 20.48
CA ALA A 326 -0.95 -2.34 21.21
C ALA A 326 0.01 -1.32 20.54
N PRO A 327 0.65 -0.43 21.32
CA PRO A 327 1.60 0.52 20.78
C PRO A 327 2.76 -0.18 20.07
N TRP A 328 3.18 0.37 18.93
CA TRP A 328 4.38 -0.10 18.26
C TRP A 328 5.63 0.18 19.12
N THR A 329 6.30 -0.88 19.56
CA THR A 329 7.49 -0.80 20.43
C THR A 329 8.71 -1.47 19.85
N PHE A 330 8.54 -2.33 18.81
CA PHE A 330 9.65 -3.06 18.20
C PHE A 330 10.17 -2.31 16.97
N GLY A 331 11.03 -1.32 17.20
CA GLY A 331 11.70 -0.57 16.14
C GLY A 331 13.12 -1.08 15.87
N THR A 332 13.90 -0.36 15.06
CA THR A 332 15.25 -0.73 14.61
C THR A 332 16.20 -1.09 15.76
N THR A 333 16.18 -0.33 16.86
CA THR A 333 17.03 -0.65 18.02
C THR A 333 16.65 -1.97 18.68
N ALA A 334 15.36 -2.31 18.72
CA ALA A 334 14.90 -3.60 19.25
C ALA A 334 15.33 -4.75 18.33
N LEU A 335 15.27 -4.57 17.01
CA LEU A 335 15.80 -5.54 16.04
C LEU A 335 17.30 -5.75 16.25
N MET A 336 18.10 -4.70 16.37
CA MET A 336 19.55 -4.81 16.60
C MET A 336 19.85 -5.62 17.87
N ARG A 337 19.13 -5.37 18.97
CA ARG A 337 19.29 -6.14 20.22
C ARG A 337 18.88 -7.60 20.05
N ASN A 338 17.81 -7.86 19.33
CA ASN A 338 17.34 -9.23 19.03
C ASN A 338 18.39 -10.00 18.22
N LEU A 339 18.91 -9.40 17.15
CA LEU A 339 19.94 -10.02 16.30
C LEU A 339 21.24 -10.26 17.08
N ALA A 340 21.66 -9.30 17.91
CA ALA A 340 22.83 -9.47 18.78
C ALA A 340 22.65 -10.63 19.78
N ALA A 341 21.49 -10.70 20.45
CA ALA A 341 21.18 -11.78 21.39
C ALA A 341 21.14 -13.18 20.72
N ARG A 342 20.80 -13.24 19.44
CA ARG A 342 20.79 -14.46 18.63
C ARG A 342 22.14 -14.74 17.94
N GLY A 343 23.17 -13.89 18.14
CA GLY A 343 24.49 -14.04 17.50
C GLY A 343 24.46 -13.83 15.98
N LEU A 344 23.50 -13.06 15.48
CA LEU A 344 23.30 -12.83 14.04
C LEU A 344 23.88 -11.47 13.56
N LEU A 345 24.27 -10.57 14.46
CA LEU A 345 25.09 -9.41 14.12
C LEU A 345 26.54 -9.82 13.99
N LYS A 346 27.12 -9.57 12.81
CA LYS A 346 28.54 -9.82 12.50
C LYS A 346 29.27 -8.49 12.35
#